data_94e6caaa56ac5fd55a1a9a7418e0c0df
#
_entry.id   94e6caaa56ac5fd55a1a9a7418e0c0df
#
_cell.length_a   1.000
_cell.length_b   1.000
_cell.length_c   1.000
_cell.angle_alpha   90.00
_cell.angle_beta   90.00
_cell.angle_gamma   90.00
#
_symmetry.space_group_name_H-M   'P 1'
#
loop_
_entity.id
_entity.type
_entity.pdbx_description
1 polymer ?
#
loop_
_entity_poly.entity_id
_entity_poly.type
_entity_poly.pdbx_seq_one_letter_code
_entity_poly.pdbx_strand_id
1 'polypeptide(L)'
;MSEKIKVGVLGATGMVGQRYIKLLENHPWFEVTYVAASPRSAGQLYKDAVKNRWLIGAEIPAGVADLMVEDANLAEKALGKCQFVFSALEMPKKDDIKNLEAAYAAEGIPVVSNASANRWTEDVPMLVPEINYSHLDVIANQKKHHGWDKGFIAVKPNCSLQTYMMPLHALIQAGYPVKRMIVTTLQATSGAGYPGVPSFDMIDNIVPFIGGEEEKTEKECLKILGSVKDGKIENATYPIVSSTCTRVPVIDGHTACVSLEFDLPEDKKPSLEEIERVWTSYTSLPQELKLPSAPEHPIVVRHEDNRPQPRRDRETEKGMACVIGRLRPCNVFDIKFVALSHNTKRGAAMGGILNAELLKAKGFFD
;
A
#
# COMPACT_ATOMS: atom_id res chain seq x y z
N MET A 1 16.61 -22.40 -11.65
CA MET A 1 15.86 -21.23 -11.18
C MET A 1 15.01 -20.78 -12.37
N SER A 2 13.71 -20.57 -12.20
CA SER A 2 12.87 -20.00 -13.25
C SER A 2 13.40 -18.61 -13.62
N GLU A 3 13.30 -18.22 -14.90
CA GLU A 3 13.64 -16.88 -15.36
C GLU A 3 12.80 -15.85 -14.58
N LYS A 4 13.43 -14.76 -14.11
CA LYS A 4 12.72 -13.70 -13.39
C LYS A 4 11.85 -12.91 -14.36
N ILE A 5 10.70 -12.47 -13.89
CA ILE A 5 9.84 -11.53 -14.63
C ILE A 5 10.54 -10.17 -14.68
N LYS A 6 10.72 -9.65 -15.90
CA LYS A 6 11.26 -8.32 -16.14
C LYS A 6 10.22 -7.27 -15.83
N VAL A 7 10.57 -6.31 -14.97
CA VAL A 7 9.64 -5.29 -14.52
C VAL A 7 10.16 -3.88 -14.75
N GLY A 8 9.23 -2.94 -14.95
CA GLY A 8 9.53 -1.53 -15.04
C GLY A 8 9.15 -0.76 -13.79
N VAL A 9 9.74 0.43 -13.60
CA VAL A 9 9.37 1.37 -12.55
C VAL A 9 9.10 2.74 -13.17
N LEU A 10 7.85 3.18 -13.12
CA LEU A 10 7.43 4.53 -13.51
C LEU A 10 7.56 5.48 -12.33
N GLY A 11 8.07 6.69 -12.55
CA GLY A 11 8.42 7.60 -11.46
C GLY A 11 9.67 7.16 -10.70
N ALA A 12 10.58 6.44 -11.37
CA ALA A 12 11.75 5.78 -10.81
C ALA A 12 12.69 6.72 -10.03
N THR A 13 12.74 8.00 -10.37
CA THR A 13 13.59 9.00 -9.71
C THR A 13 12.97 9.64 -8.47
N GLY A 14 11.67 9.39 -8.21
CA GLY A 14 10.97 9.83 -7.01
C GLY A 14 11.25 8.93 -5.80
N MET A 15 10.90 9.38 -4.60
CA MET A 15 11.19 8.67 -3.35
C MET A 15 10.59 7.25 -3.30
N VAL A 16 9.35 7.07 -3.75
CA VAL A 16 8.70 5.75 -3.80
C VAL A 16 9.31 4.88 -4.89
N GLY A 17 9.63 5.45 -6.07
CA GLY A 17 10.31 4.74 -7.15
C GLY A 17 11.69 4.21 -6.74
N GLN A 18 12.49 5.03 -6.06
CA GLN A 18 13.77 4.62 -5.48
C GLN A 18 13.60 3.48 -4.46
N ARG A 19 12.53 3.53 -3.67
CA ARG A 19 12.22 2.46 -2.71
C ARG A 19 11.87 1.15 -3.42
N TYR A 20 11.10 1.18 -4.51
CA TYR A 20 10.86 0.00 -5.36
C TYR A 20 12.17 -0.58 -5.89
N ILE A 21 13.02 0.24 -6.47
CA ILE A 21 14.32 -0.19 -7.02
C ILE A 21 15.17 -0.89 -5.96
N LYS A 22 15.24 -0.32 -4.75
CA LYS A 22 16.05 -0.93 -3.68
C LYS A 22 15.42 -2.23 -3.15
N LEU A 23 14.10 -2.29 -3.00
CA LEU A 23 13.41 -3.49 -2.50
C LEU A 23 13.38 -4.63 -3.53
N LEU A 24 13.47 -4.31 -4.82
CA LEU A 24 13.55 -5.30 -5.90
C LEU A 24 14.97 -5.81 -6.14
N GLU A 25 15.98 -5.21 -5.51
CA GLU A 25 17.34 -5.75 -5.54
C GLU A 25 17.35 -7.18 -4.98
N ASN A 26 17.82 -8.13 -5.78
CA ASN A 26 17.83 -9.56 -5.44
C ASN A 26 16.45 -10.19 -5.16
N HIS A 27 15.35 -9.57 -5.61
CA HIS A 27 14.02 -10.17 -5.48
C HIS A 27 13.97 -11.53 -6.19
N PRO A 28 13.37 -12.58 -5.58
CA PRO A 28 13.43 -13.93 -6.16
C PRO A 28 12.66 -14.07 -7.48
N TRP A 29 11.61 -13.26 -7.70
CA TRP A 29 10.72 -13.37 -8.85
C TRP A 29 10.83 -12.23 -9.87
N PHE A 30 11.29 -11.05 -9.46
CA PHE A 30 11.26 -9.84 -10.27
C PHE A 30 12.66 -9.26 -10.47
N GLU A 31 12.90 -8.70 -11.66
CA GLU A 31 14.13 -7.99 -12.02
C GLU A 31 13.78 -6.66 -12.70
N VAL A 32 14.35 -5.56 -12.20
CA VAL A 32 14.14 -4.24 -12.79
C VAL A 32 14.97 -4.11 -14.06
N THR A 33 14.31 -3.98 -15.21
CA THR A 33 14.95 -3.84 -16.53
C THR A 33 14.52 -2.57 -17.26
N TYR A 34 13.56 -1.83 -16.72
CA TYR A 34 13.03 -0.60 -17.29
C TYR A 34 12.80 0.44 -16.19
N VAL A 35 13.31 1.65 -16.39
CA VAL A 35 13.09 2.78 -15.48
C VAL A 35 12.65 3.99 -16.30
N ALA A 36 11.54 4.60 -15.88
CA ALA A 36 10.99 5.77 -16.54
C ALA A 36 10.64 6.88 -15.55
N ALA A 37 10.78 8.11 -15.97
CA ALA A 37 10.51 9.28 -15.17
C ALA A 37 10.02 10.45 -16.05
N SER A 38 9.94 11.66 -15.47
CA SER A 38 9.58 12.85 -16.23
C SER A 38 10.58 13.16 -17.34
N PRO A 39 10.17 13.90 -18.39
CA PRO A 39 11.06 14.32 -19.50
C PRO A 39 12.37 14.95 -19.03
N ARG A 40 12.40 15.59 -17.86
CA ARG A 40 13.62 16.21 -17.29
C ARG A 40 14.71 15.21 -16.93
N SER A 41 14.35 13.97 -16.63
CA SER A 41 15.28 12.89 -16.27
C SER A 41 15.51 11.92 -17.43
N ALA A 42 14.69 11.95 -18.47
CA ALA A 42 14.81 11.07 -19.63
C ALA A 42 16.11 11.31 -20.39
N GLY A 43 16.69 10.24 -20.95
CA GLY A 43 17.96 10.28 -21.68
C GLY A 43 19.22 10.32 -20.81
N GLN A 44 19.09 10.19 -19.47
CA GLN A 44 20.22 10.10 -18.53
C GLN A 44 20.35 8.66 -18.01
N LEU A 45 21.56 8.26 -17.62
CA LEU A 45 21.73 7.04 -16.83
C LEU A 45 21.04 7.21 -15.47
N TYR A 46 20.44 6.15 -14.96
CA TYR A 46 19.68 6.23 -13.70
C TYR A 46 20.53 6.81 -12.55
N LYS A 47 21.78 6.34 -12.39
CA LYS A 47 22.71 6.87 -11.36
C LYS A 47 22.93 8.38 -11.47
N ASP A 48 22.97 8.92 -12.69
CA ASP A 48 23.19 10.35 -12.92
C ASP A 48 21.89 11.14 -12.66
N ALA A 49 20.74 10.60 -13.08
CA ALA A 49 19.43 11.21 -12.87
C ALA A 49 19.08 11.35 -11.37
N VAL A 50 19.60 10.48 -10.49
CA VAL A 50 19.35 10.53 -9.03
C VAL A 50 20.55 10.99 -8.21
N LYS A 51 21.68 11.35 -8.81
CA LYS A 51 22.96 11.66 -8.13
C LYS A 51 22.82 12.56 -6.90
N ASN A 52 22.01 13.63 -6.98
CA ASN A 52 21.85 14.61 -5.89
C ASN A 52 20.55 14.41 -5.10
N ARG A 53 19.81 13.34 -5.34
CA ARG A 53 18.50 13.07 -4.72
C ARG A 53 18.22 11.59 -4.49
N TRP A 54 19.26 10.78 -4.39
CA TRP A 54 19.13 9.41 -3.90
C TRP A 54 18.89 9.45 -2.39
N LEU A 55 17.66 9.09 -1.99
CA LEU A 55 17.17 9.27 -0.60
C LEU A 55 17.23 7.99 0.22
N ILE A 56 17.68 6.90 -0.39
CA ILE A 56 17.80 5.60 0.28
C ILE A 56 19.18 5.52 0.95
N GLY A 57 19.21 5.17 2.24
CA GLY A 57 20.45 5.05 3.01
C GLY A 57 21.33 3.84 2.65
N ALA A 58 21.36 3.47 1.36
CA ALA A 58 22.15 2.38 0.78
C ALA A 58 22.56 2.75 -0.64
N GLU A 59 23.51 2.04 -1.23
CA GLU A 59 23.92 2.28 -2.60
C GLU A 59 22.83 1.94 -3.63
N ILE A 60 22.92 2.58 -4.79
CA ILE A 60 22.07 2.28 -5.94
C ILE A 60 22.38 0.85 -6.42
N PRO A 61 21.37 -0.01 -6.62
CA PRO A 61 21.61 -1.36 -7.13
C PRO A 61 22.37 -1.36 -8.46
N ALA A 62 23.45 -2.13 -8.56
CA ALA A 62 24.32 -2.16 -9.73
C ALA A 62 23.56 -2.52 -11.01
N GLY A 63 22.58 -3.43 -10.93
CA GLY A 63 21.75 -3.83 -12.09
C GLY A 63 20.86 -2.72 -12.64
N VAL A 64 20.66 -1.62 -11.91
CA VAL A 64 19.81 -0.49 -12.33
C VAL A 64 20.61 0.78 -12.58
N ALA A 65 21.77 0.92 -11.96
CA ALA A 65 22.58 2.15 -12.00
C ALA A 65 22.84 2.67 -13.44
N ASP A 66 23.09 1.77 -14.37
CA ASP A 66 23.43 2.07 -15.77
C ASP A 66 22.24 1.95 -16.73
N LEU A 67 21.01 1.72 -16.24
CA LEU A 67 19.83 1.77 -17.09
C LEU A 67 19.56 3.20 -17.56
N MET A 68 19.19 3.34 -18.83
CA MET A 68 18.75 4.62 -19.39
C MET A 68 17.36 4.94 -18.85
N VAL A 69 17.18 6.12 -18.28
CA VAL A 69 15.86 6.61 -17.86
C VAL A 69 15.08 7.00 -19.10
N GLU A 70 13.93 6.37 -19.32
CA GLU A 70 13.02 6.67 -20.42
C GLU A 70 12.01 7.75 -20.00
N ASP A 71 11.40 8.40 -20.99
CA ASP A 71 10.25 9.28 -20.74
C ASP A 71 9.02 8.44 -20.41
N ALA A 72 8.46 8.62 -19.22
CA ALA A 72 7.28 7.90 -18.78
C ALA A 72 6.03 8.15 -19.64
N ASN A 73 5.97 9.25 -20.38
CA ASN A 73 4.86 9.54 -21.30
C ASN A 73 4.87 8.67 -22.58
N LEU A 74 5.95 7.94 -22.85
CA LEU A 74 6.12 7.10 -24.04
C LEU A 74 5.97 5.61 -23.64
N ALA A 75 4.71 5.16 -23.47
CA ALA A 75 4.41 3.80 -22.99
C ALA A 75 4.99 2.71 -23.90
N GLU A 76 5.04 2.96 -25.22
CA GLU A 76 5.60 2.05 -26.23
C GLU A 76 7.09 1.74 -26.00
N LYS A 77 7.80 2.60 -25.29
CA LYS A 77 9.22 2.39 -24.93
C LYS A 77 9.42 1.23 -23.95
N ALA A 78 8.39 0.82 -23.25
CA ALA A 78 8.43 -0.32 -22.32
C ALA A 78 8.27 -1.67 -23.03
N LEU A 79 7.74 -1.69 -24.26
CA LEU A 79 7.54 -2.90 -25.04
C LEU A 79 8.84 -3.69 -25.23
N GLY A 80 8.79 -4.98 -24.94
CA GLY A 80 9.95 -5.87 -25.01
C GLY A 80 11.01 -5.67 -23.91
N LYS A 81 10.89 -4.61 -23.07
CA LYS A 81 11.79 -4.33 -21.96
C LYS A 81 11.28 -4.85 -20.63
N CYS A 82 9.96 -4.84 -20.40
CA CYS A 82 9.34 -5.37 -19.19
C CYS A 82 7.99 -6.00 -19.49
N GLN A 83 7.53 -6.88 -18.58
CA GLN A 83 6.25 -7.57 -18.70
C GLN A 83 5.14 -6.82 -17.95
N PHE A 84 5.46 -6.07 -16.92
CA PHE A 84 4.57 -5.14 -16.23
C PHE A 84 5.35 -4.00 -15.59
N VAL A 85 4.66 -2.98 -15.12
CA VAL A 85 5.28 -1.83 -14.45
C VAL A 85 4.71 -1.59 -13.06
N PHE A 86 5.59 -1.19 -12.13
CA PHE A 86 5.20 -0.52 -10.89
C PHE A 86 5.06 0.98 -11.18
N SER A 87 3.90 1.57 -10.84
CA SER A 87 3.69 3.01 -10.97
C SER A 87 3.85 3.71 -9.61
N ALA A 88 4.87 4.56 -9.55
CA ALA A 88 5.14 5.48 -8.45
C ALA A 88 5.02 6.94 -8.94
N LEU A 89 4.11 7.16 -9.88
CA LEU A 89 3.88 8.48 -10.49
C LEU A 89 3.22 9.44 -9.50
N GLU A 90 3.69 10.66 -9.51
CA GLU A 90 3.10 11.78 -8.80
C GLU A 90 3.01 12.97 -9.76
N MET A 91 1.80 13.45 -10.00
CA MET A 91 1.52 14.57 -10.91
C MET A 91 0.49 15.50 -10.28
N PRO A 92 0.48 16.78 -10.64
CA PRO A 92 -0.47 17.75 -10.10
C PRO A 92 -1.95 17.37 -10.35
N LYS A 93 -2.23 16.76 -11.50
CA LYS A 93 -3.57 16.30 -11.87
C LYS A 93 -3.65 14.79 -11.84
N LYS A 94 -4.64 14.25 -11.13
CA LYS A 94 -4.88 12.80 -11.07
C LYS A 94 -5.24 12.21 -12.44
N ASP A 95 -5.93 12.97 -13.28
CA ASP A 95 -6.32 12.51 -14.60
C ASP A 95 -5.12 12.28 -15.53
N ASP A 96 -4.04 13.06 -15.39
CA ASP A 96 -2.81 12.83 -16.13
C ASP A 96 -2.18 11.48 -15.76
N ILE A 97 -2.23 11.11 -14.47
CA ILE A 97 -1.77 9.78 -14.02
C ILE A 97 -2.68 8.68 -14.55
N LYS A 98 -4.01 8.86 -14.51
CA LYS A 98 -4.97 7.88 -15.06
C LYS A 98 -4.72 7.62 -16.54
N ASN A 99 -4.57 8.68 -17.32
CA ASN A 99 -4.33 8.58 -18.74
C ASN A 99 -3.00 7.88 -19.04
N LEU A 100 -1.97 8.18 -18.27
CA LEU A 100 -0.66 7.57 -18.45
C LEU A 100 -0.67 6.09 -18.07
N GLU A 101 -1.26 5.71 -16.95
CA GLU A 101 -1.41 4.30 -16.57
C GLU A 101 -2.27 3.53 -17.57
N ALA A 102 -3.34 4.15 -18.09
CA ALA A 102 -4.17 3.56 -19.15
C ALA A 102 -3.40 3.37 -20.47
N ALA A 103 -2.48 4.28 -20.82
CA ALA A 103 -1.64 4.12 -22.00
C ALA A 103 -0.74 2.88 -21.90
N TYR A 104 -0.11 2.63 -20.74
CA TYR A 104 0.66 1.39 -20.54
C TYR A 104 -0.24 0.14 -20.63
N ALA A 105 -1.42 0.17 -20.01
CA ALA A 105 -2.34 -0.94 -20.08
C ALA A 105 -2.84 -1.20 -21.52
N ALA A 106 -3.06 -0.15 -22.31
CA ALA A 106 -3.45 -0.25 -23.72
C ALA A 106 -2.36 -0.91 -24.58
N GLU A 107 -1.08 -0.68 -24.27
CA GLU A 107 0.06 -1.37 -24.89
C GLU A 107 0.23 -2.83 -24.41
N GLY A 108 -0.71 -3.33 -23.60
CA GLY A 108 -0.66 -4.70 -23.07
C GLY A 108 0.26 -4.86 -21.86
N ILE A 109 0.69 -3.77 -21.23
CA ILE A 109 1.58 -3.77 -20.07
C ILE A 109 0.77 -3.54 -18.78
N PRO A 110 0.58 -4.55 -17.93
CA PRO A 110 -0.08 -4.39 -16.64
C PRO A 110 0.58 -3.33 -15.74
N VAL A 111 -0.24 -2.58 -15.00
CA VAL A 111 0.22 -1.53 -14.09
C VAL A 111 -0.15 -1.87 -12.65
N VAL A 112 0.85 -2.04 -11.79
CA VAL A 112 0.69 -2.16 -10.34
C VAL A 112 0.97 -0.81 -9.70
N SER A 113 -0.09 -0.07 -9.38
CA SER A 113 0.01 1.34 -9.03
C SER A 113 0.03 1.61 -7.53
N ASN A 114 0.93 2.50 -7.12
CA ASN A 114 0.95 3.12 -5.79
C ASN A 114 0.22 4.48 -5.78
N ALA A 115 -0.05 5.04 -6.96
CA ALA A 115 -0.72 6.33 -7.10
C ALA A 115 -2.20 6.27 -6.67
N SER A 116 -2.72 7.40 -6.22
CA SER A 116 -4.13 7.47 -5.77
C SER A 116 -5.14 7.68 -6.90
N ALA A 117 -4.67 7.86 -8.14
CA ALA A 117 -5.51 8.30 -9.25
C ALA A 117 -6.66 7.32 -9.57
N ASN A 118 -6.35 6.04 -9.66
CA ASN A 118 -7.33 4.99 -10.02
C ASN A 118 -8.01 4.30 -8.83
N ARG A 119 -7.81 4.75 -7.59
CA ARG A 119 -8.38 4.08 -6.41
C ARG A 119 -9.90 4.02 -6.39
N TRP A 120 -10.57 5.02 -7.02
CA TRP A 120 -12.03 5.12 -7.07
C TRP A 120 -12.65 4.63 -8.37
N THR A 121 -11.85 4.13 -9.30
CA THR A 121 -12.35 3.52 -10.53
C THR A 121 -12.99 2.18 -10.17
N GLU A 122 -14.24 1.95 -10.62
CA GLU A 122 -15.10 0.85 -10.14
C GLU A 122 -14.58 -0.55 -10.52
N ASP A 123 -13.93 -0.66 -11.68
CA ASP A 123 -13.34 -1.89 -12.19
C ASP A 123 -11.83 -2.01 -11.95
N VAL A 124 -11.27 -1.13 -11.11
CA VAL A 124 -9.86 -1.19 -10.68
C VAL A 124 -9.78 -1.76 -9.26
N PRO A 125 -9.14 -2.93 -9.06
CA PRO A 125 -8.99 -3.51 -7.72
C PRO A 125 -8.01 -2.69 -6.90
N MET A 126 -8.46 -2.27 -5.70
CA MET A 126 -7.63 -1.62 -4.69
C MET A 126 -7.21 -2.66 -3.65
N LEU A 127 -6.01 -3.23 -3.82
CA LEU A 127 -5.62 -4.47 -3.17
C LEU A 127 -4.89 -4.27 -1.84
N VAL A 128 -5.34 -5.03 -0.86
CA VAL A 128 -4.60 -5.49 0.31
C VAL A 128 -4.64 -7.02 0.26
N PRO A 129 -3.58 -7.69 -0.20
CA PRO A 129 -3.60 -9.12 -0.53
C PRO A 129 -4.15 -10.03 0.56
N GLU A 130 -3.94 -9.66 1.84
CA GLU A 130 -4.44 -10.41 2.99
C GLU A 130 -5.95 -10.26 3.20
N ILE A 131 -6.60 -9.27 2.56
CA ILE A 131 -8.00 -8.92 2.83
C ILE A 131 -8.90 -9.25 1.65
N ASN A 132 -8.56 -8.73 0.47
CA ASN A 132 -9.51 -8.65 -0.65
C ASN A 132 -8.95 -9.17 -1.98
N TYR A 133 -8.17 -10.25 -1.94
CA TYR A 133 -7.65 -10.87 -3.16
C TYR A 133 -8.75 -11.26 -4.17
N SER A 134 -9.98 -11.50 -3.72
CA SER A 134 -11.14 -11.74 -4.59
C SER A 134 -11.49 -10.54 -5.49
N HIS A 135 -11.04 -9.33 -5.16
CA HIS A 135 -11.21 -8.16 -6.04
C HIS A 135 -10.43 -8.29 -7.36
N LEU A 136 -9.51 -9.23 -7.48
CA LEU A 136 -8.84 -9.53 -8.76
C LEU A 136 -9.82 -9.96 -9.86
N ASP A 137 -10.97 -10.48 -9.49
CA ASP A 137 -12.00 -10.93 -10.44
C ASP A 137 -12.54 -9.79 -11.33
N VAL A 138 -12.45 -8.52 -10.90
CA VAL A 138 -12.86 -7.39 -11.74
C VAL A 138 -11.92 -7.13 -12.92
N ILE A 139 -10.68 -7.66 -12.90
CA ILE A 139 -9.69 -7.42 -13.97
C ILE A 139 -10.20 -7.93 -15.32
N ALA A 140 -10.93 -9.04 -15.35
CA ALA A 140 -11.52 -9.56 -16.58
C ALA A 140 -12.53 -8.56 -17.18
N ASN A 141 -13.34 -7.92 -16.33
CA ASN A 141 -14.29 -6.90 -16.76
C ASN A 141 -13.59 -5.60 -17.18
N GLN A 142 -12.57 -5.18 -16.45
CA GLN A 142 -11.74 -4.01 -16.79
C GLN A 142 -11.15 -4.17 -18.19
N LYS A 143 -10.52 -5.32 -18.49
CA LYS A 143 -9.97 -5.62 -19.82
C LYS A 143 -11.03 -5.52 -20.90
N LYS A 144 -12.20 -6.15 -20.70
CA LYS A 144 -13.32 -6.12 -21.63
C LYS A 144 -13.83 -4.69 -21.87
N HIS A 145 -14.00 -3.93 -20.80
CA HIS A 145 -14.52 -2.55 -20.84
C HIS A 145 -13.60 -1.62 -21.64
N HIS A 146 -12.29 -1.75 -21.46
CA HIS A 146 -11.31 -0.90 -22.13
C HIS A 146 -10.79 -1.47 -23.47
N GLY A 147 -11.15 -2.69 -23.83
CA GLY A 147 -10.63 -3.37 -25.02
C GLY A 147 -9.15 -3.77 -24.88
N TRP A 148 -8.67 -3.97 -23.66
CA TRP A 148 -7.29 -4.38 -23.40
C TRP A 148 -7.14 -5.90 -23.47
N ASP A 149 -6.08 -6.38 -24.11
CA ASP A 149 -5.77 -7.81 -24.20
C ASP A 149 -5.09 -8.31 -22.93
N LYS A 150 -3.85 -7.87 -22.71
CA LYS A 150 -3.03 -8.28 -21.56
C LYS A 150 -2.98 -7.24 -20.45
N GLY A 151 -3.03 -5.96 -20.80
CA GLY A 151 -2.91 -4.87 -19.84
C GLY A 151 -4.09 -4.79 -18.87
N PHE A 152 -3.80 -4.31 -17.67
CA PHE A 152 -4.77 -3.95 -16.63
C PHE A 152 -4.11 -3.00 -15.63
N ILE A 153 -4.94 -2.41 -14.76
CA ILE A 153 -4.49 -1.57 -13.66
C ILE A 153 -4.98 -2.19 -12.35
N ALA A 154 -4.08 -2.40 -11.41
CA ALA A 154 -4.39 -2.73 -10.02
C ALA A 154 -3.69 -1.71 -9.10
N VAL A 155 -4.38 -1.22 -8.08
CA VAL A 155 -3.87 -0.16 -7.23
C VAL A 155 -3.72 -0.62 -5.78
N LYS A 156 -2.88 0.07 -5.05
CA LYS A 156 -2.69 -0.07 -3.63
C LYS A 156 -3.44 1.05 -2.89
N PRO A 157 -4.06 0.79 -1.72
CA PRO A 157 -4.71 1.83 -0.91
C PRO A 157 -3.71 2.80 -0.28
N ASN A 158 -4.24 3.81 0.39
CA ASN A 158 -3.48 4.78 1.18
C ASN A 158 -2.62 4.09 2.25
N CYS A 159 -1.47 4.69 2.57
CA CYS A 159 -0.50 4.12 3.51
C CYS A 159 -1.01 4.08 4.96
N SER A 160 -1.83 5.03 5.39
CA SER A 160 -2.34 5.07 6.76
C SER A 160 -3.28 3.92 7.08
N LEU A 161 -4.09 3.48 6.10
CA LEU A 161 -4.99 2.33 6.23
C LEU A 161 -4.26 1.03 6.61
N GLN A 162 -3.00 0.88 6.20
CA GLN A 162 -2.20 -0.30 6.50
C GLN A 162 -1.91 -0.48 8.01
N THR A 163 -2.15 0.54 8.82
CA THR A 163 -1.98 0.46 10.29
C THR A 163 -3.08 -0.36 10.97
N TYR A 164 -4.31 -0.35 10.44
CA TYR A 164 -5.46 -0.93 11.14
C TYR A 164 -6.37 -1.83 10.29
N MET A 165 -6.21 -1.86 8.96
CA MET A 165 -7.11 -2.65 8.10
C MET A 165 -6.99 -4.16 8.34
N MET A 166 -5.78 -4.69 8.54
CA MET A 166 -5.62 -6.13 8.85
C MET A 166 -6.24 -6.52 10.19
N PRO A 167 -5.96 -5.83 11.31
CA PRO A 167 -6.60 -6.15 12.58
C PRO A 167 -8.13 -5.95 12.54
N LEU A 168 -8.64 -4.96 11.81
CA LEU A 168 -10.06 -4.79 11.59
C LEU A 168 -10.66 -5.99 10.82
N HIS A 169 -10.05 -6.36 9.70
CA HIS A 169 -10.51 -7.48 8.88
C HIS A 169 -10.45 -8.81 9.63
N ALA A 170 -9.39 -9.05 10.40
CA ALA A 170 -9.26 -10.27 11.22
C ALA A 170 -10.46 -10.44 12.17
N LEU A 171 -10.92 -9.36 12.81
CA LEU A 171 -12.09 -9.39 13.67
C LEU A 171 -13.37 -9.66 12.87
N ILE A 172 -13.56 -8.99 11.74
CA ILE A 172 -14.74 -9.20 10.88
C ILE A 172 -14.77 -10.65 10.37
N GLN A 173 -13.65 -11.19 9.94
CA GLN A 173 -13.53 -12.58 9.46
C GLN A 173 -13.79 -13.61 10.57
N ALA A 174 -13.44 -13.28 11.81
CA ALA A 174 -13.72 -14.12 12.97
C ALA A 174 -15.19 -14.07 13.44
N GLY A 175 -16.05 -13.29 12.76
CA GLY A 175 -17.47 -13.17 13.10
C GLY A 175 -17.79 -12.02 14.05
N TYR A 176 -16.88 -11.06 14.21
CA TYR A 176 -17.07 -9.85 15.02
C TYR A 176 -17.22 -8.60 14.12
N PRO A 177 -18.38 -8.39 13.49
CA PRO A 177 -18.62 -7.24 12.62
C PRO A 177 -18.48 -5.92 13.41
N VAL A 178 -17.86 -4.93 12.77
CA VAL A 178 -17.66 -3.60 13.35
C VAL A 178 -18.65 -2.62 12.77
N LYS A 179 -19.37 -1.92 13.66
CA LYS A 179 -20.40 -0.94 13.33
C LYS A 179 -19.83 0.46 13.13
N ARG A 180 -19.03 0.93 14.08
CA ARG A 180 -18.44 2.27 14.07
C ARG A 180 -16.98 2.23 14.49
N MET A 181 -16.19 3.15 13.95
CA MET A 181 -14.78 3.27 14.27
C MET A 181 -14.34 4.73 14.26
N ILE A 182 -13.60 5.15 15.29
CA ILE A 182 -12.88 6.42 15.32
C ILE A 182 -11.38 6.11 15.15
N VAL A 183 -10.74 6.82 14.23
CA VAL A 183 -9.31 6.65 13.92
C VAL A 183 -8.61 7.98 13.97
N THR A 184 -7.65 8.14 14.86
CA THR A 184 -6.71 9.27 14.82
C THR A 184 -5.36 8.76 14.33
N THR A 185 -4.88 9.29 13.20
CA THR A 185 -3.59 8.90 12.64
C THR A 185 -2.49 9.90 12.98
N LEU A 186 -1.34 9.39 13.39
CA LEU A 186 -0.10 10.11 13.62
C LEU A 186 0.87 9.74 12.50
N GLN A 187 0.88 10.55 11.43
CA GLN A 187 1.56 10.20 10.19
C GLN A 187 2.98 10.75 10.13
N ALA A 188 3.91 9.86 9.77
CA ALA A 188 5.33 10.16 9.59
C ALA A 188 5.58 11.14 8.42
N THR A 189 6.64 11.94 8.53
CA THR A 189 7.02 12.96 7.53
C THR A 189 7.33 12.39 6.16
N SER A 190 7.88 11.18 6.07
CA SER A 190 8.14 10.51 4.79
C SER A 190 6.87 10.24 3.96
N GLY A 191 5.69 10.27 4.58
CA GLY A 191 4.41 10.19 3.88
C GLY A 191 4.09 11.40 3.00
N ALA A 192 4.79 12.52 3.20
CA ALA A 192 4.66 13.72 2.36
C ALA A 192 5.51 13.67 1.08
N GLY A 193 6.32 12.62 0.88
CA GLY A 193 7.26 12.58 -0.25
C GLY A 193 8.44 13.55 -0.05
N TYR A 194 9.27 13.70 -1.10
CA TYR A 194 10.38 14.65 -1.09
C TYR A 194 9.96 15.94 -1.86
N PRO A 195 10.26 17.14 -1.36
CA PRO A 195 11.17 17.50 -0.24
C PRO A 195 10.57 17.36 1.16
N GLY A 196 9.33 16.91 1.30
CA GLY A 196 8.68 16.70 2.58
C GLY A 196 7.90 17.92 3.07
N VAL A 197 7.71 17.99 4.38
CA VAL A 197 7.07 19.10 5.08
C VAL A 197 8.15 20.13 5.46
N PRO A 198 7.89 21.45 5.38
CA PRO A 198 8.83 22.45 5.84
C PRO A 198 9.29 22.18 7.28
N SER A 199 10.57 22.41 7.56
CA SER A 199 11.17 22.02 8.85
C SER A 199 10.50 22.71 10.05
N PHE A 200 10.10 23.97 9.91
CA PHE A 200 9.43 24.70 10.99
C PHE A 200 7.98 24.25 11.21
N ASP A 201 7.37 23.58 10.26
CA ASP A 201 6.07 22.94 10.47
C ASP A 201 6.17 21.64 11.25
N MET A 202 7.40 21.07 11.39
CA MET A 202 7.63 19.78 12.04
C MET A 202 8.43 19.85 13.31
N ILE A 203 9.41 20.78 13.42
CA ILE A 203 10.23 20.92 14.61
C ILE A 203 9.41 21.56 15.71
N ASP A 204 9.32 20.90 16.88
CA ASP A 204 8.54 21.37 18.01
C ASP A 204 7.05 21.63 17.68
N ASN A 205 6.47 20.87 16.73
CA ASN A 205 5.12 21.09 16.20
C ASN A 205 4.43 19.80 15.74
N ILE A 206 3.10 19.85 15.66
CA ILE A 206 2.20 18.84 15.04
C ILE A 206 1.27 19.58 14.09
N VAL A 207 1.19 19.11 12.84
CA VAL A 207 0.22 19.64 11.87
C VAL A 207 -1.08 18.82 11.96
N PRO A 208 -2.21 19.40 12.41
CA PRO A 208 -3.47 18.64 12.61
C PRO A 208 -4.29 18.49 11.32
N PHE A 209 -3.65 18.51 10.16
CA PHE A 209 -4.30 18.43 8.86
C PHE A 209 -3.35 17.87 7.79
N ILE A 210 -3.86 16.91 7.02
CA ILE A 210 -3.19 16.39 5.82
C ILE A 210 -4.25 16.37 4.71
N GLY A 211 -4.04 17.14 3.64
CA GLY A 211 -5.03 17.33 2.58
C GLY A 211 -5.60 16.03 2.00
N GLY A 212 -6.89 15.82 2.15
CA GLY A 212 -7.64 14.67 1.64
C GLY A 212 -7.34 13.33 2.34
N GLU A 213 -6.58 13.30 3.43
CA GLU A 213 -6.26 12.03 4.13
C GLU A 213 -7.46 11.51 4.94
N GLU A 214 -8.22 12.38 5.57
CA GLU A 214 -9.42 12.00 6.33
C GLU A 214 -10.45 11.35 5.41
N GLU A 215 -10.76 11.98 4.27
CA GLU A 215 -11.67 11.39 3.28
C GLU A 215 -11.21 10.03 2.76
N LYS A 216 -9.91 9.87 2.48
CA LYS A 216 -9.34 8.57 2.10
C LYS A 216 -9.49 7.53 3.22
N THR A 217 -9.18 7.92 4.46
CA THR A 217 -9.28 7.05 5.64
C THR A 217 -10.71 6.56 5.85
N GLU A 218 -11.69 7.42 5.67
CA GLU A 218 -13.11 7.12 5.86
C GLU A 218 -13.72 6.28 4.73
N LYS A 219 -13.26 6.46 3.48
CA LYS A 219 -13.89 5.84 2.30
C LYS A 219 -13.14 4.65 1.73
N GLU A 220 -11.79 4.67 1.70
CA GLU A 220 -11.02 3.59 1.08
C GLU A 220 -11.21 2.25 1.80
N CYS A 221 -11.41 2.27 3.15
CA CYS A 221 -11.69 1.07 3.92
C CYS A 221 -12.97 0.37 3.44
N LEU A 222 -14.01 1.12 3.04
CA LEU A 222 -15.26 0.57 2.54
C LEU A 222 -15.08 -0.12 1.19
N LYS A 223 -14.24 0.42 0.31
CA LYS A 223 -13.90 -0.27 -0.95
C LYS A 223 -13.10 -1.54 -0.70
N ILE A 224 -12.14 -1.52 0.23
CA ILE A 224 -11.33 -2.70 0.58
C ILE A 224 -12.22 -3.83 1.14
N LEU A 225 -13.19 -3.49 1.98
CA LEU A 225 -14.16 -4.43 2.57
C LEU A 225 -15.35 -4.73 1.66
N GLY A 226 -15.40 -4.14 0.49
CA GLY A 226 -16.45 -4.34 -0.50
C GLY A 226 -16.42 -5.72 -1.13
N SER A 227 -17.29 -5.93 -2.09
CA SER A 227 -17.41 -7.19 -2.85
C SER A 227 -17.50 -6.93 -4.34
N VAL A 228 -17.10 -7.92 -5.12
CA VAL A 228 -17.23 -7.87 -6.59
C VAL A 228 -18.65 -8.27 -6.97
N LYS A 229 -19.34 -7.42 -7.72
CA LYS A 229 -20.65 -7.66 -8.26
C LYS A 229 -20.78 -7.06 -9.65
N ASP A 230 -21.30 -7.82 -10.60
CA ASP A 230 -21.50 -7.41 -12.00
C ASP A 230 -20.25 -6.79 -12.64
N GLY A 231 -19.06 -7.32 -12.28
CA GLY A 231 -17.77 -6.87 -12.81
C GLY A 231 -17.27 -5.53 -12.28
N LYS A 232 -17.83 -5.06 -11.15
CA LYS A 232 -17.44 -3.85 -10.42
C LYS A 232 -17.26 -4.15 -8.95
N ILE A 233 -16.56 -3.27 -8.23
CA ILE A 233 -16.42 -3.34 -6.78
C ILE A 233 -17.51 -2.47 -6.16
N GLU A 234 -18.47 -3.10 -5.49
CA GLU A 234 -19.44 -2.43 -4.63
C GLU A 234 -18.83 -2.23 -3.24
N ASN A 235 -18.83 -0.99 -2.77
CA ASN A 235 -18.29 -0.66 -1.45
C ASN A 235 -19.16 -1.29 -0.33
N ALA A 236 -18.52 -1.72 0.75
CA ALA A 236 -19.21 -2.04 1.99
C ALA A 236 -19.90 -0.80 2.56
N THR A 237 -20.95 -0.99 3.34
CA THR A 237 -21.68 0.08 4.03
C THR A 237 -21.17 0.32 5.46
N TYR A 238 -20.41 -0.62 6.00
CA TYR A 238 -19.84 -0.60 7.35
C TYR A 238 -18.37 -1.01 7.32
N PRO A 239 -17.56 -0.58 8.32
CA PRO A 239 -17.91 0.30 9.45
C PRO A 239 -18.15 1.76 9.02
N ILE A 240 -18.91 2.51 9.83
CA ILE A 240 -18.93 3.97 9.75
C ILE A 240 -17.64 4.46 10.39
N VAL A 241 -16.82 5.19 9.65
CA VAL A 241 -15.51 5.67 10.09
C VAL A 241 -15.51 7.18 10.23
N SER A 242 -15.02 7.69 11.36
CA SER A 242 -14.65 9.08 11.54
C SER A 242 -13.17 9.17 11.82
N SER A 243 -12.47 10.02 11.08
CA SER A 243 -11.02 10.11 11.15
C SER A 243 -10.50 11.52 11.43
N THR A 244 -9.35 11.58 12.11
CA THR A 244 -8.52 12.79 12.27
C THR A 244 -7.10 12.44 11.85
N CYS A 245 -6.56 13.15 10.86
CA CYS A 245 -5.25 12.85 10.30
C CYS A 245 -4.24 13.96 10.61
N THR A 246 -3.20 13.62 11.38
CA THR A 246 -2.17 14.55 11.80
C THR A 246 -0.81 14.17 11.23
N ARG A 247 0.05 15.16 11.00
CA ARG A 247 1.48 14.96 10.69
C ARG A 247 2.31 15.19 11.95
N VAL A 248 3.19 14.23 12.25
CA VAL A 248 4.06 14.26 13.44
C VAL A 248 5.54 14.18 13.06
N PRO A 249 6.48 14.66 13.90
CA PRO A 249 7.91 14.67 13.62
C PRO A 249 8.56 13.26 13.76
N VAL A 250 7.97 12.28 13.07
CA VAL A 250 8.47 10.91 12.94
C VAL A 250 8.91 10.70 11.50
N ILE A 251 10.09 10.13 11.27
CA ILE A 251 10.60 9.94 9.89
C ILE A 251 9.78 8.90 9.15
N ASP A 252 9.71 7.67 9.66
CA ASP A 252 8.97 6.54 9.09
C ASP A 252 8.14 5.84 10.18
N GLY A 253 7.00 5.30 9.80
CA GLY A 253 6.07 4.57 10.64
C GLY A 253 4.83 5.41 11.00
N HIS A 254 3.70 5.09 10.35
CA HIS A 254 2.40 5.67 10.72
C HIS A 254 1.85 4.95 11.94
N THR A 255 1.32 5.71 12.88
CA THR A 255 0.61 5.19 14.05
C THR A 255 -0.85 5.57 13.94
N ALA A 256 -1.76 4.70 14.38
CA ALA A 256 -3.19 4.97 14.49
C ALA A 256 -3.68 4.65 15.91
N CYS A 257 -4.40 5.60 16.51
CA CYS A 257 -5.22 5.36 17.69
C CYS A 257 -6.62 5.00 17.22
N VAL A 258 -7.07 3.79 17.52
CA VAL A 258 -8.34 3.23 17.03
C VAL A 258 -9.25 2.95 18.21
N SER A 259 -10.50 3.38 18.10
CA SER A 259 -11.61 2.96 18.98
C SER A 259 -12.73 2.41 18.11
N LEU A 260 -13.25 1.25 18.42
CA LEU A 260 -14.29 0.61 17.63
C LEU A 260 -15.43 0.05 18.48
N GLU A 261 -16.62 -0.02 17.86
CA GLU A 261 -17.86 -0.59 18.35
C GLU A 261 -18.23 -1.78 17.48
N PHE A 262 -18.50 -2.91 18.09
CA PHE A 262 -19.00 -4.10 17.40
C PHE A 262 -20.49 -3.97 17.08
N ASP A 263 -20.92 -4.56 15.97
CA ASP A 263 -22.35 -4.72 15.63
C ASP A 263 -22.88 -6.04 16.18
N LEU A 264 -22.81 -6.18 17.52
CA LEU A 264 -23.18 -7.40 18.23
C LEU A 264 -23.90 -7.05 19.56
N PRO A 265 -24.82 -7.91 20.02
CA PRO A 265 -25.31 -7.86 21.39
C PRO A 265 -24.17 -8.00 22.41
N GLU A 266 -24.34 -7.43 23.61
CA GLU A 266 -23.30 -7.38 24.64
C GLU A 266 -22.76 -8.76 25.03
N ASP A 267 -23.64 -9.75 25.13
CA ASP A 267 -23.29 -11.14 25.46
C ASP A 267 -22.56 -11.91 24.37
N LYS A 268 -22.42 -11.32 23.16
CA LYS A 268 -21.73 -11.92 22.00
C LYS A 268 -20.48 -11.16 21.58
N LYS A 269 -20.15 -10.07 22.26
CA LYS A 269 -18.92 -9.32 22.01
C LYS A 269 -17.72 -10.13 22.47
N PRO A 270 -16.59 -10.09 21.73
CA PRO A 270 -15.38 -10.82 22.11
C PRO A 270 -14.72 -10.22 23.35
N SER A 271 -14.13 -11.06 24.19
CA SER A 271 -13.23 -10.62 25.25
C SER A 271 -11.90 -10.10 24.66
N LEU A 272 -11.12 -9.37 25.47
CA LEU A 272 -9.81 -8.87 25.03
C LEU A 272 -8.85 -10.01 24.67
N GLU A 273 -8.88 -11.12 25.42
CA GLU A 273 -8.10 -12.32 25.18
C GLU A 273 -8.49 -12.99 23.85
N GLU A 274 -9.79 -12.96 23.53
CA GLU A 274 -10.27 -13.52 22.27
C GLU A 274 -9.87 -12.65 21.08
N ILE A 275 -9.94 -11.33 21.20
CA ILE A 275 -9.46 -10.38 20.20
C ILE A 275 -7.95 -10.60 19.93
N GLU A 276 -7.16 -10.72 20.98
CA GLU A 276 -5.73 -10.95 20.86
C GLU A 276 -5.44 -12.30 20.19
N ARG A 277 -6.18 -13.35 20.54
CA ARG A 277 -6.07 -14.67 19.90
C ARG A 277 -6.38 -14.58 18.40
N VAL A 278 -7.44 -13.86 18.02
CA VAL A 278 -7.80 -13.63 16.61
C VAL A 278 -6.66 -12.93 15.86
N TRP A 279 -6.08 -11.89 16.46
CA TRP A 279 -4.99 -11.15 15.81
C TRP A 279 -3.70 -11.96 15.68
N THR A 280 -3.30 -12.67 16.74
CA THR A 280 -2.04 -13.42 16.75
C THR A 280 -2.10 -14.69 15.90
N SER A 281 -3.28 -15.25 15.68
CA SER A 281 -3.49 -16.42 14.81
C SER A 281 -3.88 -16.04 13.37
N TYR A 282 -3.96 -14.76 13.04
CA TYR A 282 -4.40 -14.31 11.72
C TYR A 282 -3.42 -14.72 10.62
N THR A 283 -3.92 -15.45 9.65
CA THR A 283 -3.24 -15.79 8.41
C THR A 283 -4.19 -15.62 7.23
N SER A 284 -3.64 -15.54 6.03
CA SER A 284 -4.42 -15.32 4.83
C SER A 284 -3.69 -15.85 3.58
N LEU A 285 -4.26 -15.65 2.41
CA LEU A 285 -3.74 -16.19 1.16
C LEU A 285 -2.24 -15.88 0.90
N PRO A 286 -1.68 -14.67 1.16
CA PRO A 286 -0.24 -14.44 0.99
C PRO A 286 0.65 -15.36 1.81
N GLN A 287 0.26 -15.70 3.05
CA GLN A 287 0.98 -16.62 3.91
C GLN A 287 0.84 -18.08 3.42
N GLU A 288 -0.35 -18.47 3.00
CA GLU A 288 -0.62 -19.81 2.42
C GLU A 288 0.22 -20.04 1.16
N LEU A 289 0.29 -19.04 0.28
CA LEU A 289 1.08 -19.07 -0.95
C LEU A 289 2.58 -18.85 -0.72
N LYS A 290 2.98 -18.51 0.51
CA LYS A 290 4.38 -18.19 0.88
C LYS A 290 4.98 -17.14 -0.05
N LEU A 291 4.22 -16.06 -0.30
CA LEU A 291 4.70 -14.97 -1.15
C LEU A 291 5.97 -14.35 -0.55
N PRO A 292 6.98 -14.02 -1.36
CA PRO A 292 8.31 -13.60 -0.87
C PRO A 292 8.31 -12.39 0.08
N SER A 293 7.38 -11.44 -0.15
CA SER A 293 7.23 -10.23 0.69
C SER A 293 6.16 -10.38 1.78
N ALA A 294 5.46 -11.51 1.85
CA ALA A 294 4.45 -11.73 2.88
C ALA A 294 5.14 -11.86 4.26
N PRO A 295 4.64 -11.17 5.29
CA PRO A 295 5.11 -11.38 6.66
C PRO A 295 4.69 -12.76 7.16
N GLU A 296 5.49 -13.39 7.98
CA GLU A 296 5.10 -14.63 8.64
C GLU A 296 3.95 -14.39 9.63
N HIS A 297 4.05 -13.29 10.38
CA HIS A 297 3.04 -12.81 11.30
C HIS A 297 2.49 -11.46 10.83
N PRO A 298 1.36 -11.43 10.08
CA PRO A 298 0.79 -10.18 9.56
C PRO A 298 0.40 -9.17 10.65
N ILE A 299 -0.02 -9.68 11.81
CA ILE A 299 -0.38 -8.90 12.99
C ILE A 299 0.49 -9.35 14.16
N VAL A 300 1.19 -8.40 14.79
CA VAL A 300 2.04 -8.66 15.96
C VAL A 300 1.53 -7.82 17.14
N VAL A 301 1.21 -8.48 18.26
CA VAL A 301 0.74 -7.82 19.48
C VAL A 301 1.92 -7.55 20.44
N ARG A 302 1.94 -6.37 21.02
CA ARG A 302 2.87 -5.93 22.07
C ARG A 302 2.13 -5.69 23.38
N HIS A 303 2.70 -6.16 24.46
CA HIS A 303 2.08 -6.08 25.81
C HIS A 303 2.66 -4.94 26.65
N GLU A 304 3.81 -4.41 26.26
CA GLU A 304 4.44 -3.32 26.99
C GLU A 304 3.58 -2.05 26.91
N ASP A 305 3.42 -1.36 28.02
CA ASP A 305 2.56 -0.18 28.15
C ASP A 305 2.90 0.97 27.20
N ASN A 306 4.13 1.05 26.73
CA ASN A 306 4.63 2.10 25.85
C ASN A 306 4.85 1.65 24.39
N ARG A 307 4.23 0.55 23.95
CA ARG A 307 4.33 0.02 22.59
C ARG A 307 2.97 0.01 21.89
N PRO A 308 2.94 0.10 20.53
CA PRO A 308 4.06 0.18 19.62
C PRO A 308 4.69 1.58 19.54
N GLN A 309 5.97 1.64 19.16
CA GLN A 309 6.71 2.87 18.92
C GLN A 309 7.32 2.84 17.50
N PRO A 310 7.16 3.89 16.67
CA PRO A 310 7.68 3.88 15.30
C PRO A 310 9.15 3.48 15.19
N ARG A 311 10.00 4.05 16.03
CA ARG A 311 11.45 3.77 15.99
C ARG A 311 11.80 2.32 16.33
N ARG A 312 10.99 1.65 17.16
CA ARG A 312 11.29 0.32 17.69
C ARG A 312 10.56 -0.79 16.92
N ASP A 313 9.38 -0.47 16.34
CA ASP A 313 8.46 -1.49 15.85
C ASP A 313 8.22 -1.45 14.34
N ARG A 314 8.52 -0.34 13.67
CA ARG A 314 8.23 -0.20 12.24
C ARG A 314 8.90 -1.24 11.34
N GLU A 315 10.01 -1.83 11.79
CA GLU A 315 10.75 -2.85 11.02
C GLU A 315 10.32 -4.30 11.35
N THR A 316 9.33 -4.49 12.22
CA THR A 316 8.79 -5.83 12.54
C THR A 316 8.37 -6.53 11.26
N GLU A 317 8.75 -7.81 11.10
CA GLU A 317 8.54 -8.57 9.86
C GLU A 317 9.06 -7.83 8.61
N LYS A 318 10.27 -7.29 8.70
CA LYS A 318 10.90 -6.48 7.64
C LYS A 318 10.10 -5.20 7.25
N GLY A 319 9.20 -4.75 8.13
CA GLY A 319 8.31 -3.61 7.92
C GLY A 319 7.00 -3.97 7.23
N MET A 320 6.62 -5.25 7.22
CA MET A 320 5.39 -5.73 6.60
C MET A 320 4.28 -6.11 7.60
N ALA A 321 4.59 -6.23 8.90
CA ALA A 321 3.56 -6.44 9.92
C ALA A 321 2.80 -5.16 10.26
N CYS A 322 1.56 -5.36 10.72
CA CYS A 322 0.84 -4.40 11.54
C CYS A 322 1.15 -4.72 13.01
N VAL A 323 1.74 -3.77 13.74
CA VAL A 323 2.08 -3.97 15.15
C VAL A 323 1.04 -3.29 16.03
N ILE A 324 0.42 -4.06 16.92
CA ILE A 324 -0.65 -3.60 17.82
C ILE A 324 -0.16 -3.61 19.25
N GLY A 325 -0.63 -2.63 20.01
CA GLY A 325 -0.49 -2.64 21.46
C GLY A 325 -1.58 -1.80 22.12
N ARG A 326 -1.54 -1.75 23.44
CA ARG A 326 -2.53 -0.95 24.18
C ARG A 326 -3.98 -1.39 23.97
N LEU A 327 -4.23 -2.66 23.67
CA LEU A 327 -5.58 -3.21 23.62
C LEU A 327 -6.22 -3.11 25.02
N ARG A 328 -7.39 -2.48 25.11
CA ARG A 328 -8.11 -2.26 26.36
C ARG A 328 -9.56 -1.88 26.12
N PRO A 329 -10.44 -1.96 27.13
CA PRO A 329 -11.81 -1.44 27.05
C PRO A 329 -11.84 0.05 26.69
N CYS A 330 -12.87 0.48 25.99
CA CYS A 330 -13.14 1.87 25.66
C CYS A 330 -14.38 2.37 26.41
N ASN A 331 -14.31 3.56 27.01
CA ASN A 331 -15.44 4.12 27.76
C ASN A 331 -16.57 4.64 26.86
N VAL A 332 -16.32 4.79 25.56
CA VAL A 332 -17.29 5.33 24.59
C VAL A 332 -17.77 4.24 23.63
N PHE A 333 -16.84 3.39 23.20
CA PHE A 333 -17.08 2.22 22.34
C PHE A 333 -16.69 0.95 23.10
N ASP A 334 -16.56 -0.17 22.41
CA ASP A 334 -16.25 -1.44 23.08
C ASP A 334 -14.77 -1.55 23.44
N ILE A 335 -13.90 -1.32 22.46
CA ILE A 335 -12.46 -1.44 22.64
C ILE A 335 -11.69 -0.28 22.00
N LYS A 336 -10.44 -0.12 22.45
CA LYS A 336 -9.47 0.77 21.83
C LYS A 336 -8.07 0.17 21.86
N PHE A 337 -7.27 0.51 20.84
CA PHE A 337 -5.90 0.05 20.72
C PHE A 337 -5.05 1.04 19.93
N VAL A 338 -3.75 0.83 19.91
CA VAL A 338 -2.81 1.58 19.10
C VAL A 338 -2.20 0.62 18.09
N ALA A 339 -2.18 1.01 16.82
CA ALA A 339 -1.62 0.23 15.73
C ALA A 339 -0.52 1.02 15.00
N LEU A 340 0.44 0.31 14.42
CA LEU A 340 1.57 0.88 13.71
C LEU A 340 1.90 0.03 12.49
N SER A 341 2.22 0.70 11.37
CA SER A 341 2.83 0.05 10.21
C SER A 341 3.89 0.94 9.53
N HIS A 342 4.77 0.33 8.77
CA HIS A 342 5.79 1.06 8.00
C HIS A 342 5.18 1.67 6.74
N ASN A 343 4.98 2.99 6.72
CA ASN A 343 4.29 3.71 5.64
C ASN A 343 5.00 3.65 4.28
N THR A 344 6.33 3.59 4.22
CA THR A 344 7.07 3.54 2.94
C THR A 344 7.39 2.11 2.47
N LYS A 345 7.23 1.09 3.34
CA LYS A 345 7.31 -0.33 3.00
C LYS A 345 5.91 -0.92 2.82
N ARG A 346 5.28 -1.43 3.88
CA ARG A 346 3.91 -1.96 3.85
C ARG A 346 2.94 -0.96 3.22
N GLY A 347 3.03 0.29 3.66
CA GLY A 347 2.19 1.39 3.18
C GLY A 347 2.48 1.83 1.75
N ALA A 348 3.61 1.47 1.13
CA ALA A 348 4.00 1.90 -0.21
C ALA A 348 4.65 0.77 -1.03
N ALA A 349 5.96 0.86 -1.31
CA ALA A 349 6.62 0.05 -2.33
C ALA A 349 6.54 -1.47 -2.06
N MET A 350 6.79 -1.92 -0.83
CA MET A 350 6.77 -3.36 -0.53
C MET A 350 5.35 -3.94 -0.55
N GLY A 351 4.34 -3.13 -0.14
CA GLY A 351 2.92 -3.50 -0.33
C GLY A 351 2.54 -3.61 -1.80
N GLY A 352 3.10 -2.75 -2.67
CA GLY A 352 2.94 -2.87 -4.13
C GLY A 352 3.64 -4.11 -4.69
N ILE A 353 4.82 -4.47 -4.18
CA ILE A 353 5.52 -5.71 -4.56
C ILE A 353 4.69 -6.93 -4.15
N LEU A 354 4.12 -6.95 -2.95
CA LEU A 354 3.23 -8.02 -2.50
C LEU A 354 1.98 -8.15 -3.40
N ASN A 355 1.41 -7.03 -3.88
CA ASN A 355 0.33 -7.05 -4.87
C ASN A 355 0.78 -7.75 -6.17
N ALA A 356 1.97 -7.41 -6.67
CA ALA A 356 2.51 -8.04 -7.88
C ALA A 356 2.83 -9.53 -7.68
N GLU A 357 3.32 -9.92 -6.51
CA GLU A 357 3.54 -11.32 -6.16
C GLU A 357 2.23 -12.11 -6.16
N LEU A 358 1.15 -11.54 -5.60
CA LEU A 358 -0.18 -12.13 -5.65
C LEU A 358 -0.67 -12.29 -7.10
N LEU A 359 -0.56 -11.23 -7.92
CA LEU A 359 -0.92 -11.25 -9.33
C LEU A 359 -0.16 -12.34 -10.10
N LYS A 360 1.17 -12.47 -9.86
CA LYS A 360 1.99 -13.53 -10.43
C LYS A 360 1.51 -14.92 -10.00
N ALA A 361 1.30 -15.11 -8.69
CA ALA A 361 0.86 -16.40 -8.16
C ALA A 361 -0.53 -16.83 -8.67
N LYS A 362 -1.34 -15.87 -9.13
CA LYS A 362 -2.66 -16.09 -9.75
C LYS A 362 -2.62 -16.13 -11.29
N GLY A 363 -1.43 -16.09 -11.92
CA GLY A 363 -1.27 -16.23 -13.38
C GLY A 363 -1.63 -14.98 -14.21
N PHE A 364 -1.69 -13.80 -13.61
CA PHE A 364 -2.05 -12.57 -14.34
C PHE A 364 -0.95 -12.02 -15.26
N PHE A 365 0.28 -12.53 -15.14
CA PHE A 365 1.44 -12.11 -15.97
C PHE A 365 1.89 -13.19 -16.96
N ASP A 366 1.11 -14.28 -17.12
CA ASP A 366 1.41 -15.38 -18.02
C ASP A 366 0.96 -15.08 -19.47
#